data_5a6fbe2c481c83f780f586d3b941b1ee
#
_entry.id   5a6fbe2c481c83f780f586d3b941b1ee
#
_cell.length_a   1.000
_cell.length_b   1.000
_cell.length_c   1.000
_cell.angle_alpha   90.00
_cell.angle_beta   90.00
_cell.angle_gamma   90.00
#
_symmetry.space_group_name_H-M   'P 1'
#
loop_
_entity.id
_entity.type
_entity.pdbx_description
1 polymer ?
#
loop_
_entity_poly.entity_id
_entity_poly.type
_entity_poly.pdbx_seq_one_letter_code
_entity_poly.pdbx_strand_id
1 'polypeptide(L)'
;MLTDIKRKSSIKRQINKAIQNPESFTLHFIYVSSDKVSIRTVSPYRLQAGDRFLGLDLSKEQQRSFRLDRIHKLSLVDSNTVLMPQAMTE
;
A
#
# COMPACT_ATOMS: atom_id res chain seq x y z
N MET A 1 -15.37 -9.32 17.11
CA MET A 1 -14.96 -9.32 15.71
C MET A 1 -14.88 -7.90 15.16
N LEU A 2 -13.91 -7.65 14.34
CA LEU A 2 -13.77 -6.32 13.77
C LEU A 2 -14.81 -6.09 12.69
N THR A 3 -15.37 -4.90 12.70
CA THR A 3 -16.30 -4.52 11.65
C THR A 3 -15.51 -3.99 10.46
N ASP A 4 -16.17 -3.88 9.32
CA ASP A 4 -15.54 -3.30 8.16
C ASP A 4 -15.11 -1.86 8.41
N ILE A 5 -15.84 -1.15 9.24
CA ILE A 5 -15.51 0.22 9.57
C ILE A 5 -14.17 0.30 10.30
N LYS A 6 -13.95 -0.57 11.27
CA LYS A 6 -12.68 -0.58 11.99
C LYS A 6 -11.55 -1.01 11.10
N ARG A 7 -11.78 -1.97 10.24
CA ARG A 7 -10.77 -2.43 9.32
C ARG A 7 -10.35 -1.31 8.38
N LYS A 8 -11.31 -0.59 7.82
CA LYS A 8 -10.99 0.53 6.93
C LYS A 8 -10.26 1.64 7.64
N SER A 9 -10.63 1.93 8.89
CA SER A 9 -9.95 2.97 9.66
C SER A 9 -8.49 2.62 9.87
N SER A 10 -8.23 1.36 10.19
CA SER A 10 -6.85 0.91 10.39
C SER A 10 -6.05 1.02 9.10
N ILE A 11 -6.65 0.61 7.99
CA ILE A 11 -5.98 0.68 6.69
C ILE A 11 -5.67 2.13 6.33
N LYS A 12 -6.65 3.02 6.48
CA LYS A 12 -6.45 4.42 6.16
C LYS A 12 -5.34 5.04 7.01
N ARG A 13 -5.27 4.67 8.28
CA ARG A 13 -4.26 5.19 9.17
C ARG A 13 -2.86 4.79 8.72
N GLN A 14 -2.70 3.54 8.33
CA GLN A 14 -1.41 3.05 7.87
C GLN A 14 -1.02 3.70 6.54
N ILE A 15 -1.96 3.82 5.63
CA ILE A 15 -1.70 4.47 4.35
C ILE A 15 -1.29 5.92 4.58
N ASN A 16 -2.01 6.62 5.45
CA ASN A 16 -1.71 8.01 5.73
C ASN A 16 -0.34 8.18 6.36
N LYS A 17 0.05 7.25 7.21
CA LYS A 17 1.37 7.28 7.80
C LYS A 17 2.46 7.19 6.74
N ALA A 18 2.25 6.34 5.76
CA ALA A 18 3.20 6.20 4.66
C ALA A 18 3.20 7.43 3.76
N ILE A 19 2.02 8.02 3.54
CA ILE A 19 1.94 9.25 2.74
C ILE A 19 2.74 10.37 3.39
N GLN A 20 2.68 10.48 4.69
CA GLN A 20 3.36 11.54 5.40
C GLN A 20 4.84 11.28 5.62
N ASN A 21 5.26 10.05 5.42
CA ASN A 21 6.65 9.65 5.62
C ASN A 21 7.14 8.81 4.45
N PRO A 22 7.13 9.36 3.23
CA PRO A 22 7.43 8.55 2.04
C PRO A 22 8.85 8.03 1.99
N GLU A 23 9.76 8.71 2.68
CA GLU A 23 11.14 8.26 2.70
C GLU A 23 11.37 7.11 3.65
N SER A 24 10.43 6.89 4.55
CA SER A 24 10.56 5.86 5.57
C SER A 24 9.72 4.63 5.28
N PHE A 25 8.52 4.83 4.76
CA PHE A 25 7.55 3.73 4.64
C PHE A 25 6.99 3.59 3.24
N THR A 26 6.89 2.33 2.84
CA THR A 26 6.21 1.93 1.61
C THR A 26 5.17 0.90 2.01
N LEU A 27 4.09 0.82 1.27
CA LEU A 27 3.02 -0.13 1.57
C LEU A 27 3.26 -1.45 0.88
N HIS A 28 3.00 -2.53 1.61
CA HIS A 28 3.06 -3.88 1.05
C HIS A 28 1.76 -4.56 1.42
N PHE A 29 1.03 -5.06 0.44
CA PHE A 29 -0.28 -5.65 0.72
C PHE A 29 -0.68 -6.66 -0.34
N ILE A 30 -1.68 -7.46 0.01
CA ILE A 30 -2.32 -8.37 -0.94
C ILE A 30 -3.54 -7.65 -1.48
N TYR A 31 -3.67 -7.61 -2.79
CA TYR A 31 -4.79 -6.94 -3.43
C TYR A 31 -5.63 -7.99 -4.15
N VAL A 32 -6.93 -8.01 -3.84
CA VAL A 32 -7.84 -8.99 -4.41
C VAL A 32 -8.80 -8.26 -5.33
N SER A 33 -8.71 -8.54 -6.63
CA SER A 33 -9.53 -7.88 -7.62
C SER A 33 -10.17 -8.94 -8.49
N SER A 34 -11.50 -8.98 -8.51
CA SER A 34 -12.23 -10.01 -9.21
C SER A 34 -11.75 -11.37 -8.77
N ASP A 35 -11.19 -12.16 -9.67
CA ASP A 35 -10.67 -13.46 -9.34
C ASP A 35 -9.19 -13.47 -9.11
N LYS A 36 -8.56 -12.32 -9.18
CA LYS A 36 -7.12 -12.26 -9.11
C LYS A 36 -6.63 -11.82 -7.76
N VAL A 37 -5.60 -12.50 -7.28
CA VAL A 37 -4.91 -12.13 -6.06
C VAL A 37 -3.50 -11.75 -6.45
N SER A 38 -3.06 -10.56 -6.04
CA SER A 38 -1.73 -10.10 -6.36
C SER A 38 -1.09 -9.44 -5.15
N ILE A 39 0.23 -9.46 -5.11
CA ILE A 39 0.98 -8.79 -4.06
C ILE A 39 1.48 -7.47 -4.63
N ARG A 40 1.25 -6.39 -3.88
CA ARG A 40 1.59 -5.06 -4.34
C ARG A 40 2.52 -4.38 -3.38
N THR A 41 3.47 -3.63 -3.95
CA THR A 41 4.35 -2.75 -3.19
C THR A 41 4.17 -1.37 -3.77
N VAL A 42 3.66 -0.44 -2.95
CA VAL A 42 3.18 0.84 -3.45
C VAL A 42 3.66 1.97 -2.54
N SER A 43 4.13 3.05 -3.17
CA SER A 43 4.43 4.27 -2.46
C SER A 43 3.21 5.18 -2.60
N PRO A 44 2.44 5.41 -1.54
CA PRO A 44 1.18 6.14 -1.68
C PRO A 44 1.39 7.64 -1.78
N TYR A 45 0.53 8.29 -2.56
CA TYR A 45 0.58 9.75 -2.70
C TYR A 45 -0.49 10.43 -1.86
N ARG A 46 -1.72 9.94 -1.94
CA ARG A 46 -2.82 10.57 -1.21
C ARG A 46 -4.04 9.67 -1.18
N LEU A 47 -4.88 9.91 -0.19
CA LEU A 47 -6.19 9.26 -0.14
C LEU A 47 -7.13 9.96 -1.09
N GLN A 48 -8.05 9.21 -1.65
CA GLN A 48 -9.03 9.72 -2.59
C GLN A 48 -10.44 9.41 -2.09
N ALA A 49 -11.40 10.15 -2.63
CA ALA A 49 -12.80 9.89 -2.34
C ALA A 49 -13.18 8.49 -2.80
N GLY A 50 -14.21 7.91 -2.17
CA GLY A 50 -14.67 6.59 -2.56
C GLY A 50 -13.83 5.47 -2.01
N ASP A 51 -13.20 5.70 -0.87
CA ASP A 51 -12.38 4.68 -0.20
C ASP A 51 -11.31 4.13 -1.13
N ARG A 52 -10.52 5.03 -1.68
CA ARG A 52 -9.41 4.69 -2.57
C ARG A 52 -8.17 5.46 -2.18
N PHE A 53 -7.03 5.03 -2.68
CA PHE A 53 -5.82 5.83 -2.59
C PHE A 53 -5.06 5.77 -3.91
N LEU A 54 -4.30 6.82 -4.17
CA LEU A 54 -3.46 6.93 -5.35
C LEU A 54 -2.02 6.73 -4.92
N GLY A 55 -1.28 5.95 -5.69
CA GLY A 55 0.12 5.71 -5.38
C GLY A 55 0.89 5.18 -6.56
N LEU A 56 2.19 5.05 -6.37
CA LEU A 56 3.07 4.49 -7.38
C LEU A 56 3.28 3.02 -7.08
N ASP A 57 2.86 2.17 -8.02
CA ASP A 57 3.09 0.74 -7.94
C ASP A 57 4.53 0.51 -8.36
N LEU A 58 5.38 0.15 -7.41
CA LEU A 58 6.80 0.09 -7.65
C LEU A 58 7.21 -1.04 -8.59
N SER A 59 6.47 -2.15 -8.57
CA SER A 59 6.82 -3.27 -9.42
C SER A 59 6.52 -2.99 -10.88
N LYS A 60 5.54 -2.13 -11.15
CA LYS A 60 5.18 -1.78 -12.52
C LYS A 60 5.61 -0.39 -12.90
N GLU A 61 6.12 0.36 -11.94
CA GLU A 61 6.53 1.75 -12.15
C GLU A 61 5.40 2.57 -12.78
N GLN A 62 4.20 2.35 -12.28
CA GLN A 62 3.02 3.04 -12.78
C GLN A 62 2.19 3.59 -11.63
N GLN A 63 1.64 4.77 -11.88
CA GLN A 63 0.73 5.38 -10.94
C GLN A 63 -0.62 4.68 -11.05
N ARG A 64 -1.19 4.29 -9.92
CA ARG A 64 -2.44 3.55 -9.90
C ARG A 64 -3.30 3.97 -8.74
N SER A 65 -4.61 3.75 -8.89
CA SER A 65 -5.57 3.97 -7.84
C SER A 65 -6.01 2.61 -7.31
N PHE A 66 -6.03 2.45 -5.99
CA PHE A 66 -6.39 1.20 -5.34
C PHE A 66 -7.59 1.39 -4.45
N ARG A 67 -8.47 0.40 -4.42
CA ARG A 67 -9.64 0.42 -3.55
C ARG A 67 -9.28 -0.17 -2.21
N LEU A 68 -9.68 0.51 -1.14
CA LEU A 68 -9.34 0.06 0.20
C LEU A 68 -10.01 -1.26 0.57
N ASP A 69 -11.20 -1.50 0.04
CA ASP A 69 -11.93 -2.71 0.38
C ASP A 69 -11.34 -3.97 -0.27
N ARG A 70 -10.36 -3.80 -1.13
CA ARG A 70 -9.69 -4.93 -1.78
C ARG A 70 -8.30 -5.20 -1.21
N ILE A 71 -7.92 -4.48 -0.17
CA ILE A 71 -6.60 -4.62 0.43
C ILE A 71 -6.66 -5.62 1.58
N HIS A 72 -5.73 -6.55 1.58
CA HIS A 72 -5.59 -7.53 2.64
C HIS A 72 -4.16 -7.55 3.13
N LYS A 73 -4.00 -7.81 4.42
CA LYS A 73 -2.67 -7.97 5.02
C LYS A 73 -1.72 -6.82 4.70
N LEU A 74 -2.20 -5.62 4.95
CA LEU A 74 -1.40 -4.42 4.71
C LEU A 74 -0.32 -4.29 5.78
N SER A 75 0.88 -3.98 5.35
CA SER A 75 1.96 -3.68 6.28
C SER A 75 2.80 -2.53 5.73
N LEU A 76 3.45 -1.84 6.65
CA LEU A 76 4.39 -0.79 6.29
C LEU A 76 5.78 -1.41 6.27
N VAL A 77 6.50 -1.18 5.19
CA VAL A 77 7.85 -1.71 5.07
C VAL A 77 8.81 -0.57 4.89
N ASP A 78 10.06 -0.82 5.23
CA ASP A 78 11.10 0.19 5.12
C ASP A 78 11.36 0.51 3.66
N SER A 79 11.19 1.78 3.30
CA SER A 79 11.37 2.20 1.90
C SER A 79 12.76 1.90 1.39
N ASN A 80 13.76 2.04 2.23
CA ASN A 80 15.13 1.77 1.79
C ASN A 80 15.32 0.32 1.40
N THR A 81 14.71 -0.58 2.15
CA THR A 81 14.81 -2.00 1.84
C THR A 81 14.16 -2.31 0.50
N VAL A 82 13.02 -1.67 0.25
CA VAL A 82 12.28 -1.92 -0.99
C VAL A 82 12.99 -1.33 -2.19
N LEU A 83 13.51 -0.12 -2.04
CA LEU A 83 14.05 0.61 -3.19
C LEU A 83 15.47 0.22 -3.55
N MET A 84 16.19 -0.41 -2.63
CA MET A 84 17.58 -0.79 -2.88
C MET A 84 17.84 -2.25 -2.52
N PRO A 85 16.97 -3.15 -2.92
CA PRO A 85 17.11 -4.52 -2.45
C PRO A 85 18.31 -5.24 -3.01
N GLN A 86 18.61 -5.00 -4.24
CA GLN A 86 19.63 -5.78 -4.89
C GLN A 86 21.01 -5.34 -4.53
N ALA A 87 21.17 -4.08 -4.34
CA ALA A 87 22.48 -3.54 -4.03
C ALA A 87 22.98 -4.06 -2.70
N MET A 88 22.06 -4.46 -1.87
CA MET A 88 22.43 -4.85 -0.52
C MET A 88 22.83 -6.27 -0.40
N THR A 89 22.53 -7.06 -1.36
CA THR A 89 22.71 -8.46 -1.15
C THR A 89 24.07 -8.96 -1.45
N GLU A 90 24.81 -8.38 -1.97
CA GLU A 90 26.02 -8.90 -2.32
C GLU A 90 26.78 -9.43 -1.49
#